data_01e40a9e1d084038058674ca7147bcfa
#
_entry.id   01e40a9e1d084038058674ca7147bcfa
#
_cell.length_a   1.000
_cell.length_b   1.000
_cell.length_c   1.000
_cell.angle_alpha   90.00
_cell.angle_beta   90.00
_cell.angle_gamma   90.00
#
_symmetry.space_group_name_H-M   'P 1'
#
loop_
_entity.id
_entity.type
_entity.pdbx_description
1 polymer ?
#
loop_
_entity_poly.entity_id
_entity_poly.type
_entity_poly.pdbx_seq_one_letter_code
_entity_poly.pdbx_strand_id
1 'polypeptide(L)'
;NFDPTGIVVKAKKASETTGADVAFDNFDSNYKVVIATSETEAKTATAVTASTKITEPMLDGNHKVYVVYTNAGSNTQSVVSVATLGAKKIKSATISGGKTAYTYGDKLKTDDLKLNVTYDDNSTGKISYADLAAAGITVKIGETVVNADTVITLDMKDKTVDFIYDGKTLTSSAKITVAAKTVYYTVSDATITKVYDGGLTIPADQTLPTISIKDSATAFVGTDSYTVTGTFA
;
A
#
# COMPACT_ATOMS: atom_id res chain seq x y z
N ASN A 1 -11.76 18.15 -7.03
CA ASN A 1 -12.56 19.38 -6.97
C ASN A 1 -13.88 19.10 -6.29
N PHE A 2 -14.47 20.11 -5.67
CA PHE A 2 -15.80 20.03 -5.09
C PHE A 2 -16.84 19.88 -6.20
N ASP A 3 -17.78 18.95 -6.05
CA ASP A 3 -18.91 18.78 -6.96
C ASP A 3 -20.20 19.06 -6.19
N PRO A 4 -20.87 20.18 -6.45
CA PRO A 4 -22.10 20.56 -5.77
C PRO A 4 -23.36 19.93 -6.39
N THR A 5 -23.24 19.19 -7.51
CA THR A 5 -24.39 18.57 -8.15
C THR A 5 -25.09 17.60 -7.20
N GLY A 6 -26.41 17.60 -7.24
CA GLY A 6 -27.22 16.78 -6.34
C GLY A 6 -27.49 17.37 -4.96
N ILE A 7 -26.93 18.53 -4.59
CA ILE A 7 -27.35 19.24 -3.36
C ILE A 7 -28.78 19.74 -3.53
N VAL A 8 -29.63 19.31 -2.61
CA VAL A 8 -31.04 19.77 -2.52
C VAL A 8 -31.32 20.16 -1.09
N VAL A 9 -31.88 21.31 -0.87
CA VAL A 9 -32.35 21.78 0.45
C VAL A 9 -33.87 22.02 0.45
N LYS A 10 -34.51 21.81 1.59
CA LYS A 10 -35.89 22.17 1.77
C LYS A 10 -36.02 23.60 2.29
N ALA A 11 -36.54 24.50 1.46
CA ALA A 11 -36.84 25.86 1.83
C ALA A 11 -38.32 26.00 2.21
N LYS A 12 -38.59 26.57 3.40
CA LYS A 12 -39.96 26.87 3.82
C LYS A 12 -40.04 28.26 4.46
N LYS A 13 -41.18 28.92 4.27
CA LYS A 13 -41.51 30.11 5.03
C LYS A 13 -41.93 29.74 6.45
N ALA A 14 -41.79 30.65 7.40
CA ALA A 14 -42.20 30.42 8.78
C ALA A 14 -43.67 30.02 8.95
N SER A 15 -44.52 30.45 8.02
CA SER A 15 -45.97 30.16 7.99
C SER A 15 -46.31 28.82 7.30
N GLU A 16 -45.36 28.12 6.72
CA GLU A 16 -45.57 26.87 5.98
C GLU A 16 -45.24 25.66 6.84
N THR A 17 -46.01 24.58 6.72
CA THR A 17 -45.77 23.32 7.39
C THR A 17 -44.81 22.41 6.60
N THR A 18 -44.78 22.54 5.28
CA THR A 18 -43.93 21.79 4.35
C THR A 18 -43.05 22.73 3.55
N GLY A 19 -41.79 22.37 3.36
CA GLY A 19 -40.84 23.12 2.50
C GLY A 19 -40.85 22.58 1.07
N ALA A 20 -40.54 23.46 0.11
CA ALA A 20 -40.24 23.08 -1.26
C ALA A 20 -38.75 22.70 -1.40
N ASP A 21 -38.49 21.72 -2.25
CA ASP A 21 -37.10 21.34 -2.59
C ASP A 21 -36.49 22.39 -3.51
N VAL A 22 -35.31 22.86 -3.17
CA VAL A 22 -34.51 23.79 -3.99
C VAL A 22 -33.19 23.08 -4.31
N ALA A 23 -33.03 22.72 -5.58
CA ALA A 23 -31.80 22.14 -6.07
C ALA A 23 -30.69 23.19 -6.23
N PHE A 24 -29.40 22.77 -6.15
CA PHE A 24 -28.26 23.66 -6.26
C PHE A 24 -28.32 24.55 -7.52
N ASP A 25 -28.72 24.01 -8.64
CA ASP A 25 -28.82 24.76 -9.91
C ASP A 25 -29.84 25.92 -9.86
N ASN A 26 -30.72 25.92 -8.86
CA ASN A 26 -31.75 26.96 -8.63
C ASN A 26 -31.34 27.88 -7.45
N PHE A 27 -30.12 27.80 -6.93
CA PHE A 27 -29.64 28.69 -5.87
C PHE A 27 -29.42 30.09 -6.47
N ASP A 28 -30.10 31.07 -5.90
CA ASP A 28 -29.90 32.49 -6.20
C ASP A 28 -28.77 33.08 -5.30
N SER A 29 -28.59 34.40 -5.38
CA SER A 29 -27.58 35.13 -4.59
C SER A 29 -27.80 35.07 -3.07
N ASN A 30 -28.96 34.60 -2.61
CA ASN A 30 -29.24 34.43 -1.19
C ASN A 30 -28.67 33.12 -0.63
N TYR A 31 -28.28 32.18 -1.50
CA TYR A 31 -27.70 30.92 -1.10
C TYR A 31 -26.22 30.93 -1.33
N LYS A 32 -25.46 30.33 -0.40
CA LYS A 32 -24.07 29.94 -0.63
C LYS A 32 -23.82 28.53 -0.09
N VAL A 33 -22.95 27.80 -0.74
CA VAL A 33 -22.40 26.53 -0.25
C VAL A 33 -21.04 26.81 0.34
N VAL A 34 -20.78 26.28 1.53
CA VAL A 34 -19.50 26.46 2.24
C VAL A 34 -19.03 25.17 2.86
N ILE A 35 -17.74 25.06 3.14
CA ILE A 35 -17.15 23.99 3.95
C ILE A 35 -16.69 24.60 5.27
N ALA A 36 -17.14 24.04 6.38
CA ALA A 36 -16.85 24.51 7.73
C ALA A 36 -16.95 23.38 8.75
N THR A 37 -16.42 23.58 9.95
CA THR A 37 -16.51 22.62 11.05
C THR A 37 -17.73 22.83 11.95
N SER A 38 -18.38 23.98 11.82
CA SER A 38 -19.57 24.33 12.61
C SER A 38 -20.53 25.24 11.83
N GLU A 39 -21.79 25.29 12.27
CA GLU A 39 -22.78 26.24 11.72
C GLU A 39 -22.40 27.70 11.93
N THR A 40 -21.72 28.01 13.05
CA THR A 40 -21.26 29.38 13.33
C THR A 40 -20.19 29.80 12.33
N GLU A 41 -19.22 28.95 12.06
CA GLU A 41 -18.17 29.17 11.07
C GLU A 41 -18.77 29.26 9.66
N ALA A 42 -19.73 28.41 9.33
CA ALA A 42 -20.38 28.39 8.03
C ALA A 42 -21.01 29.76 7.65
N LYS A 43 -21.52 30.51 8.61
CA LYS A 43 -22.12 31.84 8.35
C LYS A 43 -21.12 32.81 7.74
N THR A 44 -19.85 32.76 8.16
CA THR A 44 -18.78 33.66 7.73
C THR A 44 -17.84 33.05 6.69
N ALA A 45 -17.88 31.74 6.49
CA ALA A 45 -17.02 31.03 5.55
C ALA A 45 -17.23 31.49 4.10
N THR A 46 -16.16 31.42 3.33
CA THR A 46 -16.17 31.72 1.89
C THR A 46 -16.95 30.67 1.13
N ALA A 47 -17.76 31.09 0.17
CA ALA A 47 -18.50 30.19 -0.70
C ALA A 47 -17.51 29.30 -1.51
N VAL A 48 -17.83 28.00 -1.58
CA VAL A 48 -17.12 27.06 -2.45
C VAL A 48 -17.72 27.07 -3.86
N THR A 49 -16.90 26.74 -4.82
CA THR A 49 -17.24 26.63 -6.24
C THR A 49 -16.81 25.28 -6.76
N ALA A 50 -17.21 24.91 -7.97
CA ALA A 50 -16.78 23.67 -8.63
C ALA A 50 -15.24 23.60 -8.82
N SER A 51 -14.52 24.72 -8.73
CA SER A 51 -13.05 24.75 -8.75
C SER A 51 -12.40 24.59 -7.36
N THR A 52 -13.17 24.65 -6.28
CA THR A 52 -12.66 24.47 -4.92
C THR A 52 -12.07 23.09 -4.76
N LYS A 53 -10.79 23.02 -4.36
CA LYS A 53 -10.13 21.74 -4.10
C LYS A 53 -10.44 21.27 -2.67
N ILE A 54 -10.89 20.06 -2.53
CA ILE A 54 -10.95 19.37 -1.24
C ILE A 54 -9.53 18.88 -0.93
N THR A 55 -9.00 19.29 0.21
CA THR A 55 -7.67 18.92 0.67
C THR A 55 -7.76 17.86 1.77
N GLU A 56 -6.66 17.12 1.97
CA GLU A 56 -6.61 16.06 2.97
C GLU A 56 -7.04 16.50 4.39
N PRO A 57 -6.61 17.67 4.90
CA PRO A 57 -7.08 18.15 6.20
C PRO A 57 -8.58 18.39 6.29
N MET A 58 -9.28 18.55 5.17
CA MET A 58 -10.75 18.70 5.15
C MET A 58 -11.49 17.35 5.23
N LEU A 59 -10.76 16.23 5.06
CA LEU A 59 -11.32 14.86 5.09
C LEU A 59 -11.23 14.23 6.48
N ASP A 60 -11.37 15.02 7.53
CA ASP A 60 -11.18 14.63 8.93
C ASP A 60 -12.47 14.11 9.61
N GLY A 61 -13.60 14.12 8.92
CA GLY A 61 -14.90 13.75 9.45
C GLY A 61 -15.56 14.86 10.28
N ASN A 62 -14.88 15.99 10.53
CA ASN A 62 -15.42 17.14 11.25
C ASN A 62 -15.90 18.24 10.29
N HIS A 63 -15.20 18.40 9.17
CA HIS A 63 -15.63 19.33 8.14
C HIS A 63 -16.93 18.84 7.48
N LYS A 64 -17.84 19.77 7.29
CA LYS A 64 -19.16 19.53 6.67
C LYS A 64 -19.39 20.51 5.54
N VAL A 65 -20.17 20.09 4.57
CA VAL A 65 -20.74 20.96 3.55
C VAL A 65 -22.02 21.54 4.11
N TYR A 66 -22.09 22.86 4.16
CA TYR A 66 -23.28 23.59 4.60
C TYR A 66 -23.87 24.39 3.44
N VAL A 67 -25.17 24.48 3.44
CA VAL A 67 -25.90 25.48 2.66
C VAL A 67 -26.33 26.58 3.62
N VAL A 68 -25.96 27.81 3.30
CA VAL A 68 -26.32 29.01 4.06
C VAL A 68 -27.28 29.84 3.21
N TYR A 69 -28.45 30.09 3.71
CA TYR A 69 -29.43 31.00 3.12
C TYR A 69 -29.46 32.31 3.92
N THR A 70 -29.35 33.44 3.25
CA THR A 70 -29.47 34.78 3.84
C THR A 70 -30.77 35.44 3.40
N ASN A 71 -31.65 35.77 4.33
CA ASN A 71 -32.86 36.50 4.02
C ASN A 71 -32.53 37.96 3.68
N ALA A 72 -32.79 38.36 2.45
CA ALA A 72 -32.48 39.69 1.94
C ALA A 72 -33.14 40.83 2.73
N GLY A 73 -34.36 40.61 3.29
CA GLY A 73 -35.12 41.61 4.01
C GLY A 73 -34.67 41.81 5.46
N SER A 74 -34.22 40.75 6.13
CA SER A 74 -33.82 40.79 7.57
C SER A 74 -32.36 40.53 7.80
N ASN A 75 -31.62 40.17 6.78
CA ASN A 75 -30.19 39.74 6.87
C ASN A 75 -29.96 38.56 7.84
N THR A 76 -31.02 37.82 8.18
CA THR A 76 -30.89 36.60 9.02
C THR A 76 -30.43 35.44 8.20
N GLN A 77 -29.61 34.58 8.79
CA GLN A 77 -29.06 33.42 8.12
C GLN A 77 -29.63 32.12 8.69
N SER A 78 -30.05 31.22 7.77
CA SER A 78 -30.34 29.82 8.07
C SER A 78 -29.22 28.95 7.53
N VAL A 79 -28.79 27.97 8.33
CA VAL A 79 -27.66 27.10 8.00
C VAL A 79 -28.12 25.64 8.09
N VAL A 80 -27.80 24.82 7.11
CA VAL A 80 -28.08 23.39 7.13
C VAL A 80 -26.87 22.60 6.64
N SER A 81 -26.49 21.58 7.39
CA SER A 81 -25.48 20.61 6.94
C SER A 81 -26.10 19.63 5.96
N VAL A 82 -25.45 19.45 4.81
CA VAL A 82 -25.90 18.54 3.74
C VAL A 82 -24.99 17.33 3.56
N ALA A 83 -23.71 17.42 3.97
CA ALA A 83 -22.77 16.31 3.92
C ALA A 83 -21.66 16.50 4.95
N THR A 84 -21.01 15.41 5.34
CA THR A 84 -19.76 15.41 6.11
C THR A 84 -18.63 14.99 5.19
N LEU A 85 -17.49 15.69 5.25
CA LEU A 85 -16.30 15.35 4.51
C LEU A 85 -15.48 14.35 5.32
N GLY A 86 -15.11 13.25 4.72
CA GLY A 86 -14.27 12.23 5.32
C GLY A 86 -13.50 11.48 4.24
N ALA A 87 -12.33 10.97 4.61
CA ALA A 87 -11.59 10.07 3.74
C ALA A 87 -12.39 8.77 3.57
N LYS A 88 -12.51 8.30 2.34
CA LYS A 88 -13.09 6.99 2.07
C LYS A 88 -12.26 5.91 2.75
N LYS A 89 -12.92 5.01 3.45
CA LYS A 89 -12.27 3.86 4.06
C LYS A 89 -12.34 2.65 3.14
N ILE A 90 -11.26 1.88 3.08
CA ILE A 90 -11.24 0.64 2.32
C ILE A 90 -12.06 -0.41 3.08
N LYS A 91 -13.12 -0.91 2.43
CA LYS A 91 -14.02 -1.94 2.95
C LYS A 91 -13.51 -3.35 2.63
N SER A 92 -13.01 -3.54 1.42
CA SER A 92 -12.45 -4.82 0.93
C SER A 92 -11.49 -4.61 -0.21
N ALA A 93 -10.64 -5.59 -0.48
CA ALA A 93 -9.75 -5.59 -1.62
C ALA A 93 -9.56 -6.99 -2.20
N THR A 94 -9.13 -7.02 -3.47
CA THR A 94 -8.60 -8.21 -4.14
C THR A 94 -7.28 -7.88 -4.81
N ILE A 95 -6.37 -8.86 -4.83
CA ILE A 95 -5.06 -8.71 -5.45
C ILE A 95 -5.19 -8.93 -6.96
N SER A 96 -4.50 -8.11 -7.74
CA SER A 96 -4.33 -8.26 -9.17
C SER A 96 -2.85 -8.19 -9.50
N GLY A 97 -2.35 -9.19 -10.22
CA GLY A 97 -0.92 -9.35 -10.51
C GLY A 97 -0.13 -9.89 -9.32
N GLY A 98 1.19 -9.70 -9.38
CA GLY A 98 2.11 -10.18 -8.37
C GLY A 98 2.68 -11.56 -8.66
N LYS A 99 3.97 -11.75 -8.34
CA LYS A 99 4.72 -13.01 -8.49
C LYS A 99 4.60 -13.82 -7.19
N THR A 100 4.44 -15.12 -7.31
CA THR A 100 4.39 -16.04 -6.15
C THR A 100 5.50 -17.09 -6.15
N ALA A 101 6.23 -17.25 -7.26
CA ALA A 101 7.35 -18.18 -7.36
C ALA A 101 8.67 -17.41 -7.47
N TYR A 102 9.55 -17.60 -6.51
CA TYR A 102 10.84 -16.91 -6.39
C TYR A 102 11.99 -17.91 -6.30
N THR A 103 13.19 -17.44 -6.60
CA THR A 103 14.44 -18.07 -6.22
C THR A 103 15.01 -17.36 -5.00
N TYR A 104 15.65 -18.08 -4.12
CA TYR A 104 16.35 -17.50 -2.96
C TYR A 104 17.28 -16.36 -3.40
N GLY A 105 17.12 -15.19 -2.81
CA GLY A 105 17.84 -13.99 -3.16
C GLY A 105 17.19 -13.08 -4.22
N ASP A 106 16.06 -13.49 -4.82
CA ASP A 106 15.27 -12.58 -5.66
C ASP A 106 14.75 -11.41 -4.83
N LYS A 107 14.56 -10.25 -5.45
CA LYS A 107 13.78 -9.16 -4.85
C LYS A 107 12.28 -9.40 -5.02
N LEU A 108 11.50 -8.88 -4.08
CA LEU A 108 10.03 -8.90 -4.18
C LEU A 108 9.59 -8.15 -5.46
N LYS A 109 8.85 -8.84 -6.33
CA LYS A 109 8.34 -8.29 -7.58
C LYS A 109 7.05 -7.51 -7.33
N THR A 110 7.08 -6.20 -7.54
CA THR A 110 5.99 -5.29 -7.21
C THR A 110 5.38 -4.55 -8.39
N ASP A 111 6.02 -4.58 -9.56
CA ASP A 111 5.69 -3.71 -10.70
C ASP A 111 4.25 -3.90 -11.23
N ASP A 112 3.74 -5.12 -11.22
CA ASP A 112 2.41 -5.48 -11.68
C ASP A 112 1.41 -5.71 -10.55
N LEU A 113 1.88 -5.61 -9.30
CA LEU A 113 1.07 -5.84 -8.11
C LEU A 113 0.17 -4.63 -7.84
N LYS A 114 -1.14 -4.87 -7.82
CA LYS A 114 -2.19 -3.86 -7.58
C LYS A 114 -3.27 -4.44 -6.69
N LEU A 115 -3.90 -3.57 -5.92
CA LEU A 115 -5.14 -3.89 -5.22
C LEU A 115 -6.33 -3.28 -5.96
N ASN A 116 -7.33 -4.09 -6.28
CA ASN A 116 -8.65 -3.60 -6.60
C ASN A 116 -9.41 -3.45 -5.29
N VAL A 117 -9.80 -2.24 -4.94
CA VAL A 117 -10.44 -1.91 -3.67
C VAL A 117 -11.89 -1.54 -3.85
N THR A 118 -12.71 -1.86 -2.87
CA THR A 118 -14.07 -1.33 -2.70
C THR A 118 -14.07 -0.50 -1.42
N TYR A 119 -14.56 0.72 -1.51
CA TYR A 119 -14.65 1.65 -0.40
C TYR A 119 -15.98 1.48 0.36
N ASP A 120 -16.11 2.14 1.50
CA ASP A 120 -17.28 2.13 2.37
C ASP A 120 -18.55 2.71 1.69
N ASP A 121 -18.37 3.62 0.73
CA ASP A 121 -19.44 4.16 -0.14
C ASP A 121 -19.79 3.24 -1.34
N ASN A 122 -19.23 2.02 -1.39
CA ASN A 122 -19.33 1.04 -2.46
C ASN A 122 -18.72 1.48 -3.82
N SER A 123 -18.05 2.63 -3.88
CA SER A 123 -17.21 2.94 -5.04
C SER A 123 -16.00 2.01 -5.12
N THR A 124 -15.42 1.85 -6.29
CA THR A 124 -14.27 1.00 -6.52
C THR A 124 -13.07 1.80 -7.00
N GLY A 125 -11.87 1.29 -6.73
CA GLY A 125 -10.63 1.90 -7.18
C GLY A 125 -9.53 0.86 -7.39
N LYS A 126 -8.40 1.33 -7.91
CA LYS A 126 -7.17 0.53 -8.03
C LYS A 126 -6.05 1.28 -7.35
N ILE A 127 -5.29 0.58 -6.52
CA ILE A 127 -4.12 1.12 -5.83
C ILE A 127 -2.91 0.34 -6.33
N SER A 128 -1.93 1.04 -6.89
CA SER A 128 -0.65 0.43 -7.29
C SER A 128 0.20 0.13 -6.05
N TYR A 129 1.18 -0.77 -6.18
CA TYR A 129 2.09 -1.05 -5.05
C TYR A 129 2.77 0.22 -4.51
N ALA A 130 3.17 1.13 -5.40
CA ALA A 130 3.83 2.38 -5.02
C ALA A 130 2.93 3.31 -4.16
N ASP A 131 1.61 3.21 -4.33
CA ASP A 131 0.63 4.06 -3.64
C ASP A 131 0.08 3.42 -2.36
N LEU A 132 0.43 2.15 -2.06
CA LEU A 132 -0.12 1.43 -0.90
C LEU A 132 0.16 2.15 0.42
N ALA A 133 1.40 2.61 0.62
CA ALA A 133 1.78 3.31 1.86
C ALA A 133 1.00 4.62 2.05
N ALA A 134 0.80 5.38 0.98
CA ALA A 134 -0.01 6.61 1.00
C ALA A 134 -1.49 6.30 1.28
N ALA A 135 -1.98 5.12 0.89
CA ALA A 135 -3.32 4.63 1.21
C ALA A 135 -3.43 4.00 2.62
N GLY A 136 -2.39 4.07 3.44
CA GLY A 136 -2.36 3.49 4.79
C GLY A 136 -2.27 1.96 4.82
N ILE A 137 -1.81 1.33 3.72
CA ILE A 137 -1.69 -0.13 3.61
C ILE A 137 -0.24 -0.54 3.84
N THR A 138 -0.02 -1.41 4.81
CA THR A 138 1.26 -2.07 5.07
C THR A 138 1.29 -3.45 4.43
N VAL A 139 2.41 -3.82 3.80
CA VAL A 139 2.62 -5.13 3.20
C VAL A 139 3.53 -5.97 4.07
N LYS A 140 3.15 -7.22 4.34
CA LYS A 140 3.92 -8.17 5.15
C LYS A 140 4.06 -9.51 4.44
N ILE A 141 5.14 -10.22 4.78
CA ILE A 141 5.30 -11.66 4.53
C ILE A 141 5.52 -12.33 5.88
N GLY A 142 4.55 -13.08 6.36
CA GLY A 142 4.49 -13.50 7.76
C GLY A 142 4.49 -12.27 8.69
N GLU A 143 5.44 -12.19 9.62
CA GLU A 143 5.56 -11.03 10.53
C GLU A 143 6.44 -9.89 9.99
N THR A 144 7.11 -10.10 8.86
CA THR A 144 8.08 -9.15 8.30
C THR A 144 7.39 -8.13 7.39
N VAL A 145 7.54 -6.84 7.70
CA VAL A 145 7.13 -5.76 6.79
C VAL A 145 8.08 -5.75 5.58
N VAL A 146 7.51 -5.72 4.39
CA VAL A 146 8.26 -5.83 3.14
C VAL A 146 8.04 -4.64 2.20
N ASN A 147 9.02 -4.40 1.35
CA ASN A 147 9.01 -3.40 0.29
C ASN A 147 9.62 -3.96 -1.01
N ALA A 148 9.71 -3.15 -2.06
CA ALA A 148 10.26 -3.57 -3.34
C ALA A 148 11.74 -4.00 -3.29
N ASP A 149 12.50 -3.56 -2.28
CA ASP A 149 13.91 -3.94 -2.08
C ASP A 149 14.08 -5.18 -1.21
N THR A 150 12.99 -5.70 -0.66
CA THR A 150 13.02 -6.89 0.20
C THR A 150 13.53 -8.09 -0.57
N VAL A 151 14.59 -8.70 -0.06
CA VAL A 151 15.17 -9.93 -0.58
C VAL A 151 14.37 -11.12 -0.04
N ILE A 152 13.95 -12.00 -0.95
CA ILE A 152 13.19 -13.22 -0.61
C ILE A 152 14.14 -14.27 -0.04
N THR A 153 13.84 -14.73 1.16
CA THR A 153 14.61 -15.68 1.94
C THR A 153 13.84 -17.00 2.14
N LEU A 154 14.51 -18.06 2.58
CA LEU A 154 13.87 -19.37 2.73
C LEU A 154 12.81 -19.42 3.83
N ASP A 155 12.91 -18.56 4.85
CA ASP A 155 11.92 -18.45 5.91
C ASP A 155 10.61 -17.79 5.46
N MET A 156 10.59 -17.16 4.27
CA MET A 156 9.39 -16.63 3.62
C MET A 156 8.64 -17.69 2.80
N LYS A 157 9.25 -18.86 2.57
CA LYS A 157 8.60 -19.96 1.86
C LYS A 157 7.30 -20.39 2.56
N ASP A 158 6.29 -20.70 1.77
CA ASP A 158 4.94 -21.14 2.19
C ASP A 158 4.14 -20.07 2.99
N LYS A 159 4.64 -18.83 3.06
CA LYS A 159 3.91 -17.68 3.62
C LYS A 159 3.16 -16.92 2.52
N THR A 160 2.17 -16.16 2.91
CA THR A 160 1.41 -15.25 2.05
C THR A 160 2.03 -13.85 2.06
N VAL A 161 1.77 -13.08 1.02
CA VAL A 161 1.95 -11.62 1.05
C VAL A 161 0.64 -11.02 1.53
N ASP A 162 0.65 -10.44 2.71
CA ASP A 162 -0.53 -9.91 3.38
C ASP A 162 -0.57 -8.38 3.29
N PHE A 163 -1.74 -7.85 2.98
CA PHE A 163 -2.00 -6.42 2.89
C PHE A 163 -2.82 -6.00 4.11
N ILE A 164 -2.22 -5.19 4.97
CA ILE A 164 -2.77 -4.78 6.26
C ILE A 164 -3.28 -3.34 6.16
N TYR A 165 -4.54 -3.13 6.48
CA TYR A 165 -5.18 -1.82 6.55
C TYR A 165 -5.91 -1.67 7.88
N ASP A 166 -5.72 -0.56 8.57
CA ASP A 166 -6.32 -0.29 9.89
C ASP A 166 -6.11 -1.46 10.88
N GLY A 167 -4.88 -2.02 10.90
CA GLY A 167 -4.49 -3.13 11.76
C GLY A 167 -5.09 -4.50 11.43
N LYS A 168 -5.84 -4.62 10.33
CA LYS A 168 -6.48 -5.87 9.89
C LYS A 168 -5.96 -6.32 8.54
N THR A 169 -5.88 -7.64 8.33
CA THR A 169 -5.59 -8.20 7.01
C THR A 169 -6.77 -7.92 6.07
N LEU A 170 -6.52 -7.08 5.07
CA LEU A 170 -7.49 -6.71 4.04
C LEU A 170 -7.63 -7.81 2.99
N THR A 171 -6.50 -8.36 2.56
CA THR A 171 -6.40 -9.47 1.61
C THR A 171 -5.00 -10.09 1.67
N SER A 172 -4.87 -11.33 1.19
CA SER A 172 -3.62 -12.09 1.14
C SER A 172 -3.43 -12.72 -0.24
N SER A 173 -2.17 -12.84 -0.69
CA SER A 173 -1.82 -13.58 -1.90
C SER A 173 -1.95 -15.10 -1.70
N ALA A 174 -1.77 -15.88 -2.77
CA ALA A 174 -1.38 -17.27 -2.63
C ALA A 174 -0.03 -17.37 -1.90
N LYS A 175 0.25 -18.55 -1.34
CA LYS A 175 1.55 -18.80 -0.69
C LYS A 175 2.69 -18.67 -1.69
N ILE A 176 3.76 -18.02 -1.28
CA ILE A 176 4.96 -17.91 -2.11
C ILE A 176 5.77 -19.21 -2.05
N THR A 177 6.37 -19.55 -3.17
CA THR A 177 7.34 -20.64 -3.26
C THR A 177 8.73 -20.06 -3.42
N VAL A 178 9.71 -20.66 -2.76
CA VAL A 178 11.10 -20.22 -2.85
C VAL A 178 11.95 -21.43 -3.25
N ALA A 179 12.52 -21.38 -4.45
CA ALA A 179 13.47 -22.37 -4.92
C ALA A 179 14.88 -22.03 -4.40
N ALA A 180 15.71 -23.07 -4.20
CA ALA A 180 17.11 -22.87 -3.88
C ALA A 180 17.84 -22.17 -5.03
N LYS A 181 18.80 -21.32 -4.70
CA LYS A 181 19.71 -20.72 -5.67
C LYS A 181 20.82 -21.72 -6.00
N THR A 182 21.09 -21.92 -7.27
CA THR A 182 22.17 -22.80 -7.72
C THR A 182 23.52 -22.06 -7.62
N VAL A 183 24.50 -22.68 -7.00
CA VAL A 183 25.87 -22.17 -6.91
C VAL A 183 26.78 -23.11 -7.70
N TYR A 184 27.58 -22.56 -8.60
CA TYR A 184 28.56 -23.30 -9.38
C TYR A 184 29.95 -23.13 -8.79
N TYR A 185 30.75 -24.19 -8.85
CA TYR A 185 32.14 -24.19 -8.39
C TYR A 185 33.06 -24.86 -9.39
N THR A 186 34.34 -24.57 -9.28
CA THR A 186 35.41 -25.25 -9.99
C THR A 186 36.39 -25.81 -8.96
N VAL A 187 36.96 -26.95 -9.29
CA VAL A 187 38.04 -27.56 -8.50
C VAL A 187 39.31 -27.45 -9.31
N SER A 188 40.38 -26.94 -8.72
CA SER A 188 41.68 -26.91 -9.39
C SER A 188 42.24 -28.32 -9.48
N ASP A 189 42.99 -28.59 -10.53
CA ASP A 189 43.79 -29.81 -10.61
C ASP A 189 44.94 -29.75 -9.57
N ALA A 190 45.21 -30.84 -8.91
CA ALA A 190 46.37 -31.02 -8.06
C ALA A 190 46.90 -32.43 -8.22
N THR A 191 48.20 -32.55 -8.29
CA THR A 191 48.88 -33.83 -8.27
C THR A 191 49.47 -34.02 -6.87
N ILE A 192 49.02 -35.05 -6.19
CA ILE A 192 49.54 -35.42 -4.87
C ILE A 192 50.51 -36.58 -5.07
N THR A 193 51.76 -36.37 -4.68
CA THR A 193 52.80 -37.38 -4.75
C THR A 193 53.15 -37.85 -3.35
N LYS A 194 53.07 -39.13 -3.14
CA LYS A 194 53.41 -39.75 -1.85
C LYS A 194 54.30 -40.97 -2.06
N VAL A 195 55.39 -41.03 -1.30
CA VAL A 195 56.17 -42.26 -1.20
C VAL A 195 55.36 -43.28 -0.40
N TYR A 196 55.33 -44.52 -0.87
CA TYR A 196 54.59 -45.57 -0.18
C TYR A 196 55.15 -45.82 1.22
N ASP A 197 54.35 -45.60 2.23
CA ASP A 197 54.66 -45.76 3.65
C ASP A 197 53.62 -46.59 4.41
N GLY A 198 52.67 -47.17 3.69
CA GLY A 198 51.55 -47.98 4.24
C GLY A 198 50.44 -47.16 4.87
N GLY A 199 50.54 -45.81 4.90
CA GLY A 199 49.52 -44.93 5.45
C GLY A 199 48.69 -44.18 4.37
N LEU A 200 47.56 -43.63 4.74
CA LEU A 200 46.67 -42.84 3.87
C LEU A 200 46.83 -41.32 4.07
N THR A 201 47.73 -40.89 4.98
CA THR A 201 47.95 -39.48 5.28
C THR A 201 48.66 -38.77 4.13
N ILE A 202 48.16 -37.67 3.66
CA ILE A 202 48.80 -36.83 2.66
C ILE A 202 49.96 -36.08 3.34
N PRO A 203 51.15 -36.04 2.74
CA PRO A 203 52.27 -35.24 3.27
C PRO A 203 51.91 -33.76 3.34
N ALA A 204 52.35 -33.08 4.38
CA ALA A 204 51.99 -31.67 4.67
C ALA A 204 52.53 -30.66 3.63
N ASP A 205 53.51 -31.07 2.83
CA ASP A 205 54.13 -30.27 1.76
C ASP A 205 53.36 -30.34 0.42
N GLN A 206 52.32 -31.16 0.36
CA GLN A 206 51.53 -31.30 -0.89
C GLN A 206 50.51 -30.16 -1.06
N THR A 207 50.43 -29.67 -2.29
CA THR A 207 49.38 -28.70 -2.67
C THR A 207 48.07 -29.45 -2.90
N LEU A 208 47.10 -29.15 -2.06
CA LEU A 208 45.74 -29.73 -2.21
C LEU A 208 44.91 -29.02 -3.29
N PRO A 209 43.96 -29.71 -3.91
CA PRO A 209 42.99 -29.07 -4.78
C PRO A 209 42.28 -27.92 -4.06
N THR A 210 42.09 -26.81 -4.75
CA THR A 210 41.32 -25.67 -4.24
C THR A 210 39.95 -25.60 -4.91
N ILE A 211 38.92 -25.25 -4.14
CA ILE A 211 37.58 -25.03 -4.66
C ILE A 211 37.35 -23.52 -4.77
N SER A 212 36.98 -23.11 -5.95
CA SER A 212 36.64 -21.72 -6.24
C SER A 212 35.16 -21.63 -6.68
N ILE A 213 34.42 -20.75 -6.02
CA ILE A 213 33.04 -20.49 -6.40
C ILE A 213 33.02 -19.56 -7.64
N LYS A 214 32.34 -20.02 -8.68
CA LYS A 214 32.11 -19.22 -9.89
C LYS A 214 31.19 -18.04 -9.57
N ASP A 215 31.55 -16.86 -10.06
CA ASP A 215 30.78 -15.62 -9.86
C ASP A 215 30.51 -15.34 -8.36
N SER A 216 31.53 -15.50 -7.50
CA SER A 216 31.42 -15.44 -6.04
C SER A 216 30.71 -14.18 -5.52
N ALA A 217 30.84 -13.05 -6.22
CA ALA A 217 30.17 -11.80 -5.86
C ALA A 217 28.62 -11.88 -5.91
N THR A 218 28.07 -12.77 -6.70
CA THR A 218 26.62 -12.95 -6.88
C THR A 218 26.11 -14.34 -6.48
N ALA A 219 27.01 -15.26 -6.15
CA ALA A 219 26.65 -16.65 -5.81
C ALA A 219 25.87 -16.74 -4.50
N PHE A 220 26.17 -15.87 -3.55
CA PHE A 220 25.59 -15.86 -2.20
C PHE A 220 24.65 -14.66 -2.01
N VAL A 221 23.81 -14.72 -0.99
CA VAL A 221 22.84 -13.68 -0.63
C VAL A 221 23.20 -13.15 0.76
N GLY A 222 23.42 -11.85 0.86
CA GLY A 222 23.72 -11.20 2.14
C GLY A 222 24.99 -11.74 2.79
N THR A 223 24.86 -12.32 3.97
CA THR A 223 25.96 -12.89 4.77
C THR A 223 26.11 -14.39 4.62
N ASP A 224 25.52 -15.01 3.61
CA ASP A 224 25.67 -16.44 3.38
C ASP A 224 27.14 -16.83 3.26
N SER A 225 27.49 -17.96 3.83
CA SER A 225 28.81 -18.54 3.76
C SER A 225 28.75 -20.02 3.37
N TYR A 226 29.86 -20.57 2.97
CA TYR A 226 29.97 -22.00 2.67
C TYR A 226 31.15 -22.62 3.37
N THR A 227 31.01 -23.87 3.68
CA THR A 227 32.12 -24.70 4.14
C THR A 227 32.27 -25.85 3.17
N VAL A 228 33.48 -26.10 2.74
CA VAL A 228 33.84 -27.27 1.93
C VAL A 228 34.45 -28.33 2.81
N THR A 229 33.86 -29.50 2.78
CA THR A 229 34.45 -30.70 3.45
C THR A 229 34.69 -31.75 2.39
N GLY A 230 35.86 -32.36 2.44
CA GLY A 230 36.25 -33.47 1.56
C GLY A 230 37.03 -34.50 2.33
N THR A 231 36.90 -35.74 1.95
CA THR A 231 37.73 -36.87 2.44
C THR A 231 38.44 -37.48 1.24
N PHE A 232 39.70 -37.80 1.44
CA PHE A 232 40.45 -38.63 0.50
C PHE A 232 40.24 -40.09 0.90
N ALA A 233 39.78 -40.92 -0.03
CA ALA A 233 39.61 -42.34 0.16
C ALA A 233 40.69 -43.10 -0.62
#